data_2ae8e657b886a52f2f756dd44dbacc1f
#
_entry.id   2ae8e657b886a52f2f756dd44dbacc1f
#
_cell.length_a   1.000
_cell.length_b   1.000
_cell.length_c   1.000
_cell.angle_alpha   90.00
_cell.angle_beta   90.00
_cell.angle_gamma   90.00
#
_symmetry.space_group_name_H-M   'P 1'
#
loop_
_entity.id
_entity.type
_entity.pdbx_description
1 polymer ?
#
loop_
_entity_poly.entity_id
_entity_poly.type
_entity_poly.pdbx_seq_one_letter_code
_entity_poly.pdbx_strand_id
1 'polypeptide(L)'
;MVQVLPRNIRSRSKAASLTTVNTTYYTCPVGYSTQVNRIILSNGSNSNKTTTLQWYHKEDDTTHPIINAVVQIGNSVINYDFDLHMGAGDRLEASTEENSTVSLLIAYHEEYIGT
;
A
#
# COMPACT_ATOMS: atom_id res chain seq x y z
N MET A 1 -39.01 -4.79 13.24
CA MET A 1 -37.77 -4.06 13.46
C MET A 1 -36.78 -4.39 12.38
N VAL A 2 -36.24 -3.39 11.78
CA VAL A 2 -35.17 -3.60 10.80
C VAL A 2 -33.86 -3.74 11.56
N GLN A 3 -33.24 -4.87 11.41
CA GLN A 3 -31.94 -5.09 11.99
C GLN A 3 -30.88 -4.69 10.97
N VAL A 4 -30.07 -3.70 11.32
CA VAL A 4 -28.94 -3.33 10.52
C VAL A 4 -27.80 -4.28 10.90
N LEU A 5 -27.39 -5.13 9.95
CA LEU A 5 -26.24 -5.98 10.19
C LEU A 5 -24.98 -5.14 10.23
N PRO A 6 -24.14 -5.32 11.23
CA PRO A 6 -22.88 -4.60 11.27
C PRO A 6 -22.04 -4.96 10.04
N ARG A 7 -21.50 -3.96 9.41
CA ARG A 7 -20.53 -4.18 8.32
C ARG A 7 -19.24 -4.68 8.96
N ASN A 8 -18.69 -5.75 8.41
CA ASN A 8 -17.42 -6.28 8.85
C ASN A 8 -16.28 -5.45 8.24
N ILE A 9 -16.15 -4.23 8.74
CA ILE A 9 -15.07 -3.33 8.33
C ILE A 9 -14.04 -3.32 9.45
N ARG A 10 -12.79 -3.53 9.09
CA ARG A 10 -11.69 -3.42 10.02
C ARG A 10 -10.64 -2.46 9.51
N SER A 11 -10.19 -1.57 10.37
CA SER A 11 -9.10 -0.64 10.08
C SER A 11 -7.78 -1.30 10.44
N ARG A 12 -6.83 -1.23 9.54
CA ARG A 12 -5.52 -1.86 9.71
C ARG A 12 -4.40 -0.95 9.22
N SER A 13 -3.23 -1.23 9.74
CA SER A 13 -1.99 -0.63 9.26
C SER A 13 -0.95 -1.71 9.06
N LYS A 14 -0.12 -1.53 8.07
CA LYS A 14 0.99 -2.43 7.80
C LYS A 14 2.24 -1.61 7.52
N ALA A 15 3.35 -2.01 8.12
CA ALA A 15 4.62 -1.33 7.94
C ALA A 15 5.70 -2.31 7.52
N ALA A 16 6.62 -1.84 6.69
CA ALA A 16 7.74 -2.66 6.23
C ALA A 16 8.90 -1.77 5.78
N SER A 17 10.11 -2.31 5.82
CA SER A 17 11.26 -1.68 5.21
C SER A 17 11.35 -2.11 3.74
N LEU A 18 11.55 -1.16 2.85
CA LEU A 18 11.64 -1.44 1.42
C LEU A 18 13.01 -2.03 1.06
N THR A 19 13.04 -2.79 -0.02
CA THR A 19 14.23 -3.39 -0.58
C THR A 19 14.44 -2.93 -2.02
N THR A 20 15.56 -3.31 -2.62
CA THR A 20 15.85 -3.00 -4.02
C THR A 20 15.05 -3.85 -5.00
N VAL A 21 14.46 -4.95 -4.52
CA VAL A 21 13.64 -5.85 -5.33
C VAL A 21 12.18 -5.45 -5.18
N ASN A 22 11.46 -5.33 -6.29
CA ASN A 22 10.02 -5.09 -6.24
C ASN A 22 9.33 -6.20 -5.46
N THR A 23 8.73 -5.85 -4.34
CA THR A 23 8.19 -6.81 -3.37
C THR A 23 6.74 -6.46 -3.08
N THR A 24 5.91 -7.49 -2.94
CA THR A 24 4.51 -7.32 -2.52
C THR A 24 4.46 -7.10 -1.02
N TYR A 25 3.88 -5.98 -0.62
CA TYR A 25 3.72 -5.64 0.80
C TYR A 25 2.29 -5.81 1.30
N TYR A 26 1.33 -5.82 0.40
CA TYR A 26 -0.07 -6.06 0.76
C TYR A 26 -0.79 -6.75 -0.41
N THR A 27 -1.57 -7.77 -0.07
CA THR A 27 -2.47 -8.44 -1.03
C THR A 27 -3.88 -8.40 -0.43
N CYS A 28 -4.85 -7.93 -1.21
CA CYS A 28 -6.24 -7.95 -0.76
C CYS A 28 -6.73 -9.39 -0.65
N PRO A 29 -7.21 -9.81 0.53
CA PRO A 29 -7.62 -11.19 0.75
C PRO A 29 -8.86 -11.57 -0.06
N VAL A 30 -8.98 -12.87 -0.33
CA VAL A 30 -10.20 -13.42 -0.94
C VAL A 30 -11.37 -13.19 0.00
N GLY A 31 -12.51 -12.77 -0.54
CA GLY A 31 -13.71 -12.46 0.23
C GLY A 31 -13.73 -11.06 0.82
N TYR A 32 -12.73 -10.24 0.51
CA TYR A 32 -12.64 -8.88 1.02
C TYR A 32 -12.51 -7.87 -0.11
N SER A 33 -12.91 -6.65 0.18
CA SER A 33 -12.48 -5.47 -0.57
C SER A 33 -11.68 -4.58 0.37
N THR A 34 -10.72 -3.88 -0.18
CA THR A 34 -9.83 -3.03 0.59
C THR A 34 -9.88 -1.61 0.06
N GLN A 35 -9.91 -0.65 0.97
CA GLN A 35 -9.70 0.75 0.65
C GLN A 35 -8.42 1.22 1.33
N VAL A 36 -7.44 1.61 0.53
CA VAL A 36 -6.21 2.21 1.03
C VAL A 36 -6.43 3.71 1.14
N ASN A 37 -6.23 4.25 2.33
CA ASN A 37 -6.50 5.65 2.62
C ASN A 37 -5.23 6.49 2.69
N ARG A 38 -4.12 5.88 3.08
CA ARG A 38 -2.89 6.62 3.31
C ARG A 38 -1.69 5.73 3.12
N ILE A 39 -0.67 6.29 2.49
CA ILE A 39 0.65 5.68 2.41
C ILE A 39 1.66 6.70 2.89
N ILE A 40 2.51 6.28 3.81
CA ILE A 40 3.58 7.10 4.35
C ILE A 40 4.91 6.44 3.97
N LEU A 41 5.79 7.22 3.37
CA LEU A 41 7.16 6.81 3.06
C LEU A 41 8.11 7.62 3.93
N SER A 42 8.95 6.93 4.67
CA SER A 42 9.93 7.54 5.56
C SER A 42 11.33 7.16 5.11
N ASN A 43 12.12 8.15 4.70
CA ASN A 43 13.53 7.95 4.36
C ASN A 43 14.38 8.25 5.59
N GLY A 44 14.88 7.22 6.24
CA GLY A 44 15.70 7.35 7.45
C GLY A 44 17.19 7.51 7.17
N SER A 45 17.60 7.59 5.90
CA SER A 45 19.00 7.77 5.55
C SER A 45 19.34 9.27 5.41
N ASN A 46 20.63 9.58 5.33
CA ASN A 46 21.10 10.95 5.15
C ASN A 46 21.08 11.43 3.71
N SER A 47 20.75 10.56 2.77
CA SER A 47 20.78 10.87 1.35
C SER A 47 19.44 10.65 0.70
N ASN A 48 19.22 11.27 -0.46
CA ASN A 48 18.02 11.09 -1.22
C ASN A 48 17.91 9.67 -1.75
N LYS A 49 16.70 9.12 -1.74
CA LYS A 49 16.42 7.77 -2.24
C LYS A 49 15.27 7.81 -3.21
N THR A 50 15.40 7.09 -4.31
CA THR A 50 14.32 6.94 -5.28
C THR A 50 13.44 5.76 -4.87
N THR A 51 12.13 5.97 -4.86
CA THR A 51 11.16 4.97 -4.42
C THR A 51 10.05 4.81 -5.46
N THR A 52 9.63 3.59 -5.67
CA THR A 52 8.53 3.24 -6.58
C THR A 52 7.50 2.42 -5.82
N LEU A 53 6.23 2.77 -5.97
CA LEU A 53 5.08 2.03 -5.46
C LEU A 53 4.12 1.80 -6.61
N GLN A 54 3.64 0.57 -6.76
CA GLN A 54 2.73 0.22 -7.83
C GLN A 54 1.61 -0.67 -7.34
N TRP A 55 0.48 -0.60 -8.06
CA TRP A 55 -0.71 -1.39 -7.80
C TRP A 55 -0.88 -2.40 -8.92
N TYR A 56 -0.90 -3.68 -8.56
CA TYR A 56 -1.25 -4.76 -9.48
C TYR A 56 -2.75 -5.01 -9.38
N HIS A 57 -3.46 -4.83 -10.49
CA HIS A 57 -4.90 -5.08 -10.60
C HIS A 57 -5.12 -6.46 -11.20
N LYS A 58 -5.61 -7.38 -10.38
CA LYS A 58 -5.70 -8.79 -10.78
C LYS A 58 -6.71 -9.02 -11.89
N GLU A 59 -7.84 -8.31 -11.87
CA GLU A 59 -8.94 -8.54 -12.81
C GLU A 59 -8.48 -8.40 -14.27
N ASP A 60 -7.68 -7.41 -14.59
CA ASP A 60 -7.16 -7.21 -15.94
C ASP A 60 -5.67 -7.53 -16.05
N ASP A 61 -5.07 -8.08 -15.00
CA ASP A 61 -3.67 -8.50 -14.97
C ASP A 61 -2.72 -7.37 -15.41
N THR A 62 -2.94 -6.19 -14.87
CA THR A 62 -2.14 -5.01 -15.19
C THR A 62 -1.54 -4.40 -13.93
N THR A 63 -0.38 -3.77 -14.09
CA THR A 63 0.30 -3.06 -13.03
C THR A 63 0.34 -1.58 -13.34
N HIS A 64 -0.04 -0.76 -12.36
CA HIS A 64 -0.12 0.68 -12.52
C HIS A 64 0.78 1.36 -11.50
N PRO A 65 1.70 2.25 -11.92
CA PRO A 65 2.50 2.99 -10.95
C PRO A 65 1.62 4.01 -10.21
N ILE A 66 1.77 4.04 -8.89
CA ILE A 66 1.15 5.06 -8.04
C ILE A 66 2.20 6.15 -7.76
N ILE A 67 3.39 5.70 -7.38
CA ILE A 67 4.55 6.55 -7.16
C ILE A 67 5.65 5.98 -8.05
N ASN A 68 6.02 6.72 -9.08
CA ASN A 68 6.96 6.21 -10.07
C ASN A 68 8.30 6.91 -9.93
N ALA A 69 9.28 6.21 -9.36
CA ALA A 69 10.64 6.66 -9.24
C ALA A 69 10.75 8.09 -8.65
N VAL A 70 10.00 8.34 -7.59
CA VAL A 70 10.01 9.65 -6.92
C VAL A 70 11.23 9.73 -6.00
N VAL A 71 11.97 10.84 -6.10
CA VAL A 71 13.10 11.11 -5.22
C VAL A 71 12.57 11.56 -3.87
N GLN A 72 12.96 10.83 -2.83
CA GLN A 72 12.61 11.16 -1.46
C GLN A 72 13.83 11.71 -0.75
N ILE A 73 13.68 12.92 -0.19
CA ILE A 73 14.78 13.62 0.49
C ILE A 73 15.20 12.84 1.73
N GLY A 74 16.51 12.81 2.00
CA GLY A 74 17.05 12.18 3.21
C GLY A 74 16.44 12.75 4.48
N ASN A 75 16.20 11.89 5.48
CA ASN A 75 15.61 12.25 6.77
C ASN A 75 14.24 12.92 6.64
N SER A 76 13.45 12.56 5.63
CA SER A 76 12.13 13.13 5.40
C SER A 76 11.04 12.06 5.42
N VAL A 77 9.81 12.52 5.64
CA VAL A 77 8.61 11.71 5.60
C VAL A 77 7.66 12.32 4.59
N ILE A 78 7.14 11.51 3.70
CA ILE A 78 6.12 11.93 2.74
C ILE A 78 4.84 11.18 3.05
N ASN A 79 3.74 11.93 3.14
CA ASN A 79 2.42 11.40 3.41
C ASN A 79 1.56 11.56 2.15
N TYR A 80 1.07 10.43 1.62
CA TYR A 80 0.17 10.42 0.48
C TYR A 80 -1.23 10.02 0.96
N ASP A 81 -2.18 10.95 0.86
CA ASP A 81 -3.59 10.69 1.13
C ASP A 81 -4.28 10.45 -0.21
N PHE A 82 -4.94 9.31 -0.34
CA PHE A 82 -5.68 8.98 -1.55
C PHE A 82 -6.65 7.83 -1.30
N ASP A 83 -7.56 7.62 -2.24
CA ASP A 83 -8.50 6.52 -2.18
C ASP A 83 -8.13 5.51 -3.26
N LEU A 84 -7.70 4.32 -2.84
CA LEU A 84 -7.47 3.22 -3.74
C LEU A 84 -8.35 2.04 -3.31
N HIS A 85 -9.25 1.64 -4.20
CA HIS A 85 -10.09 0.48 -3.97
C HIS A 85 -9.45 -0.74 -4.59
N MET A 86 -9.26 -1.79 -3.78
CA MET A 86 -8.63 -3.02 -4.21
C MET A 86 -9.61 -4.18 -4.07
N GLY A 87 -9.70 -4.99 -5.10
CA GLY A 87 -10.43 -6.25 -5.06
C GLY A 87 -9.53 -7.42 -4.68
N ALA A 88 -10.15 -8.58 -4.42
CA ALA A 88 -9.41 -9.79 -4.03
C ALA A 88 -8.29 -10.11 -5.01
N GLY A 89 -7.11 -10.32 -4.50
CA GLY A 89 -5.93 -10.64 -5.29
C GLY A 89 -5.15 -9.44 -5.82
N ASP A 90 -5.67 -8.23 -5.69
CA ASP A 90 -4.90 -7.02 -6.01
C ASP A 90 -3.74 -6.88 -5.03
N ARG A 91 -2.63 -6.32 -5.48
CA ARG A 91 -1.42 -6.21 -4.67
C ARG A 91 -0.87 -4.79 -4.70
N LEU A 92 -0.28 -4.38 -3.59
CA LEU A 92 0.61 -3.23 -3.53
C LEU A 92 2.05 -3.72 -3.48
N GLU A 93 2.85 -3.25 -4.41
CA GLU A 93 4.24 -3.63 -4.58
C GLU A 93 5.11 -2.39 -4.55
N ALA A 94 6.29 -2.50 -3.98
CA ALA A 94 7.18 -1.35 -3.85
C ALA A 94 8.64 -1.77 -3.88
N SER A 95 9.49 -0.79 -4.16
CA SER A 95 10.95 -0.94 -4.11
C SER A 95 11.60 0.42 -3.88
N THR A 96 12.84 0.40 -3.46
CA THR A 96 13.68 1.59 -3.31
C THR A 96 15.09 1.29 -3.79
N GLU A 97 15.93 2.31 -3.95
CA GLU A 97 17.27 2.11 -4.51
C GLU A 97 18.30 1.51 -3.56
N GLU A 98 18.00 1.48 -2.26
CA GLU A 98 18.92 0.89 -1.26
C GLU A 98 18.12 0.22 -0.16
N ASN A 99 18.49 -1.03 0.17
CA ASN A 99 17.79 -1.83 1.18
C ASN A 99 17.73 -1.12 2.54
N SER A 100 16.56 -1.17 3.16
CA SER A 100 16.35 -0.73 4.54
C SER A 100 16.56 0.76 4.79
N THR A 101 16.55 1.58 3.77
CA THR A 101 16.68 3.04 3.92
C THR A 101 15.33 3.73 3.95
N VAL A 102 14.32 3.17 3.28
CA VAL A 102 12.96 3.73 3.21
C VAL A 102 11.99 2.73 3.82
N SER A 103 11.16 3.22 4.73
CA SER A 103 10.07 2.45 5.34
C SER A 103 8.75 2.85 4.73
N LEU A 104 7.87 1.87 4.57
CA LEU A 104 6.52 2.03 4.04
C LEU A 104 5.53 1.76 5.14
N LEU A 105 4.54 2.64 5.29
CA LEU A 105 3.37 2.38 6.13
C LEU A 105 2.12 2.54 5.28
N ILE A 106 1.24 1.54 5.33
CA ILE A 106 -0.03 1.53 4.62
C ILE A 106 -1.14 1.54 5.66
N ALA A 107 -2.05 2.52 5.58
CA ALA A 107 -3.27 2.56 6.40
C ALA A 107 -4.47 2.26 5.51
N TYR A 108 -5.26 1.27 5.88
CA TYR A 108 -6.33 0.77 5.03
C TYR A 108 -7.50 0.21 5.84
N HIS A 109 -8.63 0.08 5.16
CA HIS A 109 -9.82 -0.60 5.66
C HIS A 109 -10.09 -1.84 4.83
N GLU A 110 -10.41 -2.93 5.50
CA GLU A 110 -10.87 -4.16 4.82
C GLU A 110 -12.33 -4.39 5.17
N GLU A 111 -13.14 -4.64 4.15
CA GLU A 111 -14.55 -5.00 4.33
C GLU A 111 -14.78 -6.42 3.83
N TYR A 112 -15.37 -7.26 4.69
CA TYR A 112 -15.74 -8.61 4.28
C TYR A 112 -16.99 -8.54 3.40
N ILE A 113 -16.87 -9.04 2.18
CA ILE A 113 -17.96 -9.02 1.21
C ILE A 113 -18.47 -10.41 0.87
N GLY A 114 -17.89 -11.43 1.48
CA GLY A 114 -18.27 -12.82 1.25
C GLY A 114 -17.45 -13.49 0.15
N THR A 115 -17.84 -14.69 -0.17
CA THR A 115 -17.14 -15.51 -1.16
C THR A 115 -17.69 -15.33 -2.55
#